data_13fbf7f976063785435977d3f39f4844
#
_entry.id   13fbf7f976063785435977d3f39f4844
#
_cell.length_a   1.000
_cell.length_b   1.000
_cell.length_c   1.000
_cell.angle_alpha   90.00
_cell.angle_beta   90.00
_cell.angle_gamma   90.00
#
_symmetry.space_group_name_H-M   'P 1'
#
loop_
_entity.id
_entity.type
_entity.pdbx_description
1 polymer ?
#
loop_
_entity_poly.entity_id
_entity_poly.type
_entity_poly.pdbx_seq_one_letter_code
_entity_poly.pdbx_strand_id
1 'polypeptide(L)'
;SDDKVEMGVQAATHWDALAHVGYEGVMYNGVPFDAVTEAGASKLGVENFGPIVTRGVLLDIARLKGVDYFDDNYAVTGDDLDEAATKAGVTIESGDIVLVRTGQMHWLREGDKMRFSDPSPGMSTKSIEWLHDHEVAAVATDTLVFEVWPCEDPAVLLPVHMLHLRDLGLV
;
A
#
# COMPACT_ATOMS: atom_id res chain seq x y z
N SER A 1 27.91 -24.72 7.05
CA SER A 1 26.76 -24.29 7.90
C SER A 1 25.84 -23.44 7.08
N ASP A 2 24.53 -23.61 7.25
CA ASP A 2 23.51 -22.81 6.60
C ASP A 2 22.86 -21.90 7.62
N ASP A 3 22.37 -20.74 7.15
CA ASP A 3 21.59 -19.80 7.93
C ASP A 3 20.10 -20.06 7.70
N LYS A 4 19.28 -19.97 8.76
CA LYS A 4 17.82 -20.09 8.69
C LYS A 4 17.18 -18.78 9.15
N VAL A 5 16.21 -18.26 8.37
CA VAL A 5 15.37 -17.14 8.75
C VAL A 5 13.96 -17.65 9.04
N GLU A 6 13.41 -17.24 10.19
CA GLU A 6 12.04 -17.53 10.60
C GLU A 6 11.42 -16.25 11.16
N MET A 7 10.50 -15.65 10.42
CA MET A 7 9.85 -14.37 10.78
C MET A 7 8.51 -14.22 10.09
N GLY A 8 7.62 -13.40 10.67
CA GLY A 8 6.44 -12.89 9.97
C GLY A 8 6.85 -11.97 8.82
N VAL A 9 6.33 -12.19 7.63
CA VAL A 9 6.72 -11.41 6.43
C VAL A 9 6.35 -9.93 6.53
N GLN A 10 5.30 -9.58 7.27
CA GLN A 10 4.89 -8.20 7.53
C GLN A 10 5.75 -7.47 8.57
N ALA A 11 6.79 -8.09 9.11
CA ALA A 11 7.69 -7.47 10.07
C ALA A 11 8.69 -6.47 9.46
N ALA A 12 8.76 -6.38 8.14
CA ALA A 12 9.65 -5.49 7.37
C ALA A 12 8.97 -5.12 6.05
N THR A 13 9.67 -4.41 5.15
CA THR A 13 9.18 -4.14 3.80
C THR A 13 8.74 -5.44 3.13
N HIS A 14 7.50 -5.49 2.71
CA HIS A 14 6.87 -6.68 2.15
C HIS A 14 5.86 -6.29 1.08
N TRP A 15 5.29 -7.28 0.48
CA TRP A 15 4.25 -7.19 -0.54
C TRP A 15 3.03 -7.98 -0.09
N ASP A 16 1.85 -7.40 -0.18
CA ASP A 16 0.63 -8.10 0.13
C ASP A 16 0.16 -8.95 -1.04
N ALA A 17 -0.19 -10.20 -0.76
CA ALA A 17 -0.81 -11.06 -1.73
C ALA A 17 -2.29 -10.70 -1.93
N LEU A 18 -2.86 -11.01 -3.09
CA LEU A 18 -4.30 -10.87 -3.34
C LEU A 18 -5.15 -11.75 -2.40
N ALA A 19 -4.51 -12.71 -1.71
CA ALA A 19 -5.12 -13.54 -0.66
C ALA A 19 -5.10 -12.87 0.73
N HIS A 20 -4.50 -11.68 0.87
CA HIS A 20 -4.31 -11.05 2.18
C HIS A 20 -5.59 -10.47 2.75
N VAL A 21 -6.41 -9.81 1.93
CA VAL A 21 -7.66 -9.16 2.34
C VAL A 21 -8.81 -9.53 1.41
N GLY A 22 -9.99 -9.62 1.99
CA GLY A 22 -11.25 -9.79 1.27
C GLY A 22 -12.42 -9.40 2.15
N TYR A 23 -13.62 -9.45 1.63
CA TYR A 23 -14.87 -9.21 2.37
C TYR A 23 -16.02 -10.00 1.75
N GLU A 24 -17.14 -10.10 2.48
CA GLU A 24 -18.30 -10.92 2.07
C GLU A 24 -17.95 -12.38 1.73
N GLY A 25 -16.94 -12.93 2.43
CA GLY A 25 -16.54 -14.33 2.28
C GLY A 25 -15.66 -14.63 1.07
N VAL A 26 -15.26 -13.62 0.29
CA VAL A 26 -14.46 -13.79 -0.92
C VAL A 26 -13.29 -12.78 -1.01
N MET A 27 -12.24 -13.22 -1.67
CA MET A 27 -11.07 -12.46 -2.08
C MET A 27 -11.17 -12.11 -3.58
N TYR A 28 -10.08 -11.60 -4.15
CA TYR A 28 -10.01 -11.23 -5.55
C TYR A 28 -10.58 -12.31 -6.48
N ASN A 29 -11.29 -11.86 -7.51
CA ASN A 29 -11.92 -12.71 -8.52
C ASN A 29 -12.86 -13.80 -7.95
N GLY A 30 -13.50 -13.52 -6.81
CA GLY A 30 -14.47 -14.41 -6.19
C GLY A 30 -13.88 -15.67 -5.54
N VAL A 31 -12.58 -15.70 -5.29
CA VAL A 31 -11.93 -16.82 -4.59
C VAL A 31 -12.39 -16.83 -3.13
N PRO A 32 -12.96 -17.93 -2.62
CA PRO A 32 -13.46 -17.97 -1.25
C PRO A 32 -12.35 -17.98 -0.20
N PHE A 33 -12.64 -17.52 1.02
CA PHE A 33 -11.67 -17.43 2.13
C PHE A 33 -11.09 -18.79 2.52
N ASP A 34 -11.78 -19.88 2.32
CA ASP A 34 -11.28 -21.22 2.64
C ASP A 34 -10.13 -21.70 1.73
N ALA A 35 -9.82 -20.92 0.68
CA ALA A 35 -8.59 -21.09 -0.09
C ALA A 35 -7.33 -20.75 0.70
N VAL A 36 -7.44 -20.06 1.86
CA VAL A 36 -6.35 -19.76 2.79
C VAL A 36 -6.49 -20.63 4.03
N THR A 37 -5.44 -21.37 4.35
CA THR A 37 -5.41 -22.32 5.48
C THR A 37 -4.10 -22.15 6.26
N GLU A 38 -3.92 -22.95 7.31
CA GLU A 38 -2.64 -23.02 8.05
C GLU A 38 -1.46 -23.47 7.16
N ALA A 39 -1.75 -24.16 6.05
CA ALA A 39 -0.73 -24.55 5.08
C ALA A 39 -0.39 -23.44 4.06
N GLY A 40 -1.07 -22.30 4.16
CA GLY A 40 -0.92 -21.16 3.25
C GLY A 40 -2.11 -20.98 2.30
N ALA A 41 -1.95 -20.07 1.36
CA ALA A 41 -2.94 -19.77 0.32
C ALA A 41 -2.81 -20.77 -0.84
N SER A 42 -3.88 -21.48 -1.16
CA SER A 42 -3.92 -22.40 -2.33
C SER A 42 -4.15 -21.66 -3.65
N LYS A 43 -4.57 -20.39 -3.57
CA LYS A 43 -4.76 -19.45 -4.68
C LYS A 43 -4.41 -18.04 -4.23
N LEU A 44 -4.06 -17.18 -5.16
CA LEU A 44 -3.78 -15.76 -4.92
C LEU A 44 -2.58 -15.48 -3.99
N GLY A 45 -1.71 -16.47 -3.77
CA GLY A 45 -0.49 -16.31 -2.99
C GLY A 45 0.54 -15.47 -3.74
N VAL A 46 1.36 -14.73 -2.99
CA VAL A 46 2.40 -13.82 -3.53
C VAL A 46 3.46 -14.55 -4.39
N GLU A 47 3.69 -15.82 -4.15
CA GLU A 47 4.61 -16.67 -4.90
C GLU A 47 4.26 -16.80 -6.40
N ASN A 48 3.02 -16.43 -6.76
CA ASN A 48 2.54 -16.47 -8.14
C ASN A 48 2.80 -15.19 -8.93
N PHE A 49 3.25 -14.10 -8.29
CA PHE A 49 3.52 -12.84 -8.99
C PHE A 49 4.78 -12.89 -9.87
N GLY A 50 5.74 -13.72 -9.50
CA GLY A 50 7.03 -13.71 -10.17
C GLY A 50 7.81 -12.41 -9.96
N PRO A 51 8.93 -12.21 -10.65
CA PRO A 51 9.70 -10.97 -10.57
C PRO A 51 8.97 -9.84 -11.32
N ILE A 52 8.86 -8.67 -10.65
CA ILE A 52 8.30 -7.46 -11.26
C ILE A 52 9.47 -6.54 -11.60
N VAL A 53 9.60 -6.18 -12.89
CA VAL A 53 10.64 -5.28 -13.38
C VAL A 53 9.99 -4.25 -14.28
N THR A 54 9.86 -3.01 -13.77
CA THR A 54 9.26 -1.90 -14.50
C THR A 54 9.80 -0.57 -13.96
N ARG A 55 9.32 0.55 -14.50
CA ARG A 55 9.67 1.89 -14.02
C ARG A 55 9.00 2.15 -12.67
N GLY A 56 9.79 2.62 -11.69
CA GLY A 56 9.30 3.16 -10.43
C GLY A 56 9.23 4.67 -10.47
N VAL A 57 8.10 5.26 -10.07
CA VAL A 57 7.90 6.71 -10.01
C VAL A 57 7.67 7.12 -8.56
N LEU A 58 8.57 7.96 -8.02
CA LEU A 58 8.45 8.49 -6.66
C LEU A 58 7.61 9.76 -6.65
N LEU A 59 6.51 9.72 -5.91
CA LEU A 59 5.65 10.86 -5.60
C LEU A 59 5.83 11.26 -4.13
N ASP A 60 6.58 12.34 -3.89
CA ASP A 60 6.90 12.82 -2.55
C ASP A 60 5.81 13.77 -2.05
N ILE A 61 4.80 13.21 -1.40
CA ILE A 61 3.64 13.95 -0.90
C ILE A 61 4.02 14.87 0.27
N ALA A 62 4.90 14.44 1.16
CA ALA A 62 5.37 15.30 2.23
C ALA A 62 6.04 16.58 1.66
N ARG A 63 6.93 16.41 0.70
CA ARG A 63 7.59 17.54 0.02
C ARG A 63 6.61 18.40 -0.79
N LEU A 64 5.61 17.79 -1.41
CA LEU A 64 4.53 18.51 -2.09
C LEU A 64 3.85 19.49 -1.13
N LYS A 65 3.50 19.02 0.07
CA LYS A 65 2.82 19.82 1.11
C LYS A 65 3.77 20.70 1.93
N GLY A 66 5.07 20.71 1.62
CA GLY A 66 6.06 21.59 2.25
C GLY A 66 6.51 21.14 3.64
N VAL A 67 6.38 19.84 3.94
CA VAL A 67 6.81 19.24 5.20
C VAL A 67 7.83 18.12 4.95
N ASP A 68 8.62 17.76 5.95
CA ASP A 68 9.55 16.63 5.87
C ASP A 68 8.85 15.31 6.13
N TYR A 69 7.82 15.32 6.98
CA TYR A 69 6.95 14.20 7.31
C TYR A 69 5.60 14.74 7.81
N PHE A 70 4.56 13.92 7.75
CA PHE A 70 3.28 14.23 8.38
C PHE A 70 3.30 13.85 9.85
N ASP A 71 2.71 14.71 10.68
CA ASP A 71 2.58 14.51 12.14
C ASP A 71 1.18 14.00 12.53
N ASP A 72 0.37 13.67 11.54
CA ASP A 72 -1.00 13.20 11.68
C ASP A 72 -1.35 12.13 10.63
N ASN A 73 -2.61 11.73 10.59
CA ASN A 73 -3.16 10.77 9.64
C ASN A 73 -3.59 11.45 8.32
N TYR A 74 -2.65 12.05 7.62
CA TYR A 74 -2.91 12.65 6.31
C TYR A 74 -3.37 11.59 5.29
N ALA A 75 -4.57 11.77 4.71
CA ALA A 75 -5.12 10.89 3.68
C ALA A 75 -4.70 11.37 2.28
N VAL A 76 -3.85 10.61 1.61
CA VAL A 76 -3.34 10.90 0.27
C VAL A 76 -4.41 10.59 -0.78
N THR A 77 -4.83 11.59 -1.52
CA THR A 77 -5.89 11.49 -2.55
C THR A 77 -5.32 11.39 -3.97
N GLY A 78 -6.17 11.09 -4.96
CA GLY A 78 -5.80 11.16 -6.37
C GLY A 78 -5.32 12.55 -6.81
N ASP A 79 -5.94 13.62 -6.29
CA ASP A 79 -5.52 15.00 -6.57
C ASP A 79 -4.10 15.27 -6.06
N ASP A 80 -3.72 14.72 -4.89
CA ASP A 80 -2.36 14.84 -4.36
C ASP A 80 -1.35 14.12 -5.26
N LEU A 81 -1.73 12.96 -5.80
CA LEU A 81 -0.88 12.20 -6.74
C LEU A 81 -0.67 12.96 -8.05
N ASP A 82 -1.72 13.54 -8.62
CA ASP A 82 -1.64 14.39 -9.82
C ASP A 82 -0.76 15.63 -9.60
N GLU A 83 -0.96 16.31 -8.47
CA GLU A 83 -0.16 17.48 -8.13
C GLU A 83 1.31 17.12 -7.93
N ALA A 84 1.59 15.97 -7.28
CA ALA A 84 2.95 15.50 -7.07
C ALA A 84 3.63 15.11 -8.38
N ALA A 85 2.93 14.41 -9.28
CA ALA A 85 3.44 14.05 -10.61
C ALA A 85 3.74 15.31 -11.44
N THR A 86 2.84 16.28 -11.45
CA THR A 86 3.01 17.57 -12.12
C THR A 86 4.23 18.31 -11.58
N LYS A 87 4.37 18.41 -10.27
CA LYS A 87 5.50 19.09 -9.61
C LYS A 87 6.83 18.40 -9.85
N ALA A 88 6.81 17.07 -9.95
CA ALA A 88 7.99 16.27 -10.29
C ALA A 88 8.34 16.31 -11.79
N GLY A 89 7.45 16.81 -12.64
CA GLY A 89 7.62 16.84 -14.08
C GLY A 89 7.61 15.45 -14.72
N VAL A 90 6.83 14.52 -14.14
CA VAL A 90 6.70 13.14 -14.61
C VAL A 90 5.27 12.85 -15.04
N THR A 91 5.14 11.98 -16.02
CA THR A 91 3.85 11.39 -16.41
C THR A 91 3.83 9.95 -15.92
N ILE A 92 2.73 9.54 -15.31
CA ILE A 92 2.50 8.14 -14.95
C ILE A 92 2.05 7.40 -16.21
N GLU A 93 2.66 6.26 -16.46
CA GLU A 93 2.37 5.41 -17.61
C GLU A 93 1.83 4.06 -17.14
N SER A 94 1.00 3.44 -17.98
CA SER A 94 0.51 2.08 -17.73
C SER A 94 1.67 1.13 -17.43
N GLY A 95 1.56 0.39 -16.33
CA GLY A 95 2.58 -0.54 -15.87
C GLY A 95 3.66 0.04 -14.95
N ASP A 96 3.60 1.33 -14.58
CA ASP A 96 4.50 1.90 -13.57
C ASP A 96 4.24 1.34 -12.18
N ILE A 97 5.25 1.38 -11.33
CA ILE A 97 5.10 1.26 -9.88
C ILE A 97 5.13 2.67 -9.28
N VAL A 98 4.06 3.05 -8.58
CA VAL A 98 3.98 4.33 -7.89
C VAL A 98 4.48 4.18 -6.45
N LEU A 99 5.50 4.96 -6.09
CA LEU A 99 6.10 5.00 -4.76
C LEU A 99 5.68 6.30 -4.08
N VAL A 100 4.84 6.20 -3.06
CA VAL A 100 4.28 7.34 -2.33
C VAL A 100 5.08 7.56 -1.05
N ARG A 101 5.75 8.73 -0.95
CA ARG A 101 6.49 9.10 0.25
C ARG A 101 5.69 10.07 1.11
N THR A 102 5.42 9.67 2.34
CA THR A 102 4.78 10.48 3.39
C THR A 102 5.77 11.04 4.40
N GLY A 103 6.96 10.45 4.48
CA GLY A 103 7.98 10.78 5.47
C GLY A 103 7.80 10.05 6.81
N GLN A 104 6.84 9.12 6.94
CA GLN A 104 6.51 8.39 8.17
C GLN A 104 7.71 7.64 8.77
N MET A 105 8.68 7.22 7.94
CA MET A 105 9.93 6.61 8.38
C MET A 105 10.77 7.51 9.32
N HIS A 106 10.43 8.81 9.43
CA HIS A 106 11.05 9.70 10.43
C HIS A 106 10.94 9.09 11.83
N TRP A 107 9.76 8.65 12.25
CA TRP A 107 9.51 8.12 13.59
C TRP A 107 10.32 6.86 13.93
N LEU A 108 10.51 5.97 12.94
CA LEU A 108 11.39 4.82 13.14
C LEU A 108 12.85 5.22 13.34
N ARG A 109 13.33 6.24 12.65
CA ARG A 109 14.71 6.76 12.82
C ARG A 109 14.91 7.40 14.18
N GLU A 110 13.87 8.06 14.72
CA GLU A 110 13.86 8.59 16.08
C GLU A 110 13.65 7.50 17.17
N GLY A 111 13.38 6.26 16.76
CA GLY A 111 13.16 5.14 17.66
C GLY A 111 11.74 5.05 18.22
N ASP A 112 10.83 5.91 17.77
CA ASP A 112 9.43 5.93 18.18
C ASP A 112 8.55 5.03 17.31
N LYS A 113 8.50 3.74 17.64
CA LYS A 113 7.71 2.75 16.93
C LYS A 113 6.20 2.95 17.09
N MET A 114 5.76 3.49 18.21
CA MET A 114 4.34 3.75 18.45
C MET A 114 3.86 4.87 17.52
N ARG A 115 4.63 5.95 17.45
CA ARG A 115 4.31 7.07 16.57
C ARG A 115 4.43 6.73 15.09
N PHE A 116 5.28 5.78 14.73
CA PHE A 116 5.32 5.21 13.37
C PHE A 116 4.03 4.48 13.02
N SER A 117 3.37 3.87 14.00
CA SER A 117 2.20 3.02 13.77
C SER A 117 0.87 3.78 13.85
N ASP A 118 0.76 4.77 14.76
CA ASP A 118 -0.52 5.41 15.10
C ASP A 118 -0.31 6.82 15.69
N PRO A 119 -0.89 7.87 15.06
CA PRO A 119 -1.55 7.85 13.75
C PRO A 119 -0.55 7.71 12.59
N SER A 120 -1.04 7.32 11.42
CA SER A 120 -0.21 7.17 10.22
C SER A 120 -0.87 7.85 9.02
N PRO A 121 -0.14 8.68 8.25
CA PRO A 121 -0.57 9.07 6.92
C PRO A 121 -0.61 7.82 6.02
N GLY A 122 -1.32 7.91 4.91
CA GLY A 122 -1.40 6.81 3.95
C GLY A 122 -2.42 7.06 2.86
N MET A 123 -2.66 6.07 2.04
CA MET A 123 -3.57 6.20 0.90
C MET A 123 -5.02 6.37 1.36
N SER A 124 -5.72 7.28 0.70
CA SER A 124 -7.17 7.49 0.84
C SER A 124 -7.94 6.56 -0.08
N THR A 125 -9.19 6.24 0.27
CA THR A 125 -10.13 5.62 -0.68
C THR A 125 -10.33 6.47 -1.94
N LYS A 126 -10.09 7.78 -1.88
CA LYS A 126 -10.16 8.71 -3.01
C LYS A 126 -8.97 8.63 -3.96
N SER A 127 -7.96 7.83 -3.66
CA SER A 127 -6.83 7.57 -4.57
C SER A 127 -7.06 6.37 -5.50
N ILE A 128 -8.07 5.54 -5.20
CA ILE A 128 -8.32 4.27 -5.86
C ILE A 128 -8.57 4.43 -7.36
N GLU A 129 -9.51 5.32 -7.71
CA GLU A 129 -9.88 5.59 -9.11
C GLU A 129 -8.67 6.10 -9.90
N TRP A 130 -7.87 6.97 -9.29
CA TRP A 130 -6.66 7.50 -9.93
C TRP A 130 -5.66 6.39 -10.26
N LEU A 131 -5.38 5.48 -9.32
CA LEU A 131 -4.46 4.37 -9.51
C LEU A 131 -4.97 3.39 -10.59
N HIS A 132 -6.27 3.12 -10.59
CA HIS A 132 -6.91 2.28 -11.60
C HIS A 132 -6.82 2.91 -13.00
N ASP A 133 -7.17 4.19 -13.13
CA ASP A 133 -7.24 4.87 -14.44
C ASP A 133 -5.87 5.07 -15.06
N HIS A 134 -4.82 5.16 -14.25
CA HIS A 134 -3.44 5.19 -14.72
C HIS A 134 -2.85 3.80 -14.99
N GLU A 135 -3.63 2.73 -14.75
CA GLU A 135 -3.21 1.34 -14.98
C GLU A 135 -1.84 1.01 -14.34
N VAL A 136 -1.61 1.49 -13.11
CA VAL A 136 -0.35 1.23 -12.40
C VAL A 136 -0.22 -0.27 -12.10
N ALA A 137 1.01 -0.80 -12.20
CA ALA A 137 1.27 -2.20 -11.90
C ALA A 137 1.25 -2.51 -10.42
N ALA A 138 1.66 -1.54 -9.60
CA ALA A 138 1.73 -1.67 -8.15
C ALA A 138 1.89 -0.31 -7.48
N VAL A 139 1.60 -0.24 -6.18
CA VAL A 139 1.78 0.97 -5.37
C VAL A 139 2.42 0.62 -4.03
N ALA A 140 3.30 1.48 -3.55
CA ALA A 140 3.97 1.31 -2.26
C ALA A 140 4.02 2.62 -1.47
N THR A 141 4.06 2.51 -0.15
CA THR A 141 4.19 3.63 0.78
C THR A 141 5.34 3.41 1.77
N ASP A 142 5.77 4.47 2.46
CA ASP A 142 6.73 4.40 3.56
C ASP A 142 6.04 4.30 4.94
N THR A 143 4.84 3.71 4.98
CA THR A 143 3.98 3.59 6.16
C THR A 143 3.82 2.14 6.61
N LEU A 144 3.30 1.92 7.81
CA LEU A 144 3.05 0.56 8.32
C LEU A 144 1.82 -0.08 7.66
N VAL A 145 0.74 0.69 7.49
CA VAL A 145 -0.59 0.17 7.16
C VAL A 145 -0.95 0.38 5.68
N PHE A 146 -0.11 1.07 4.89
CA PHE A 146 -0.39 1.48 3.52
C PHE A 146 -1.46 2.58 3.43
N GLU A 147 -2.67 2.35 3.94
CA GLU A 147 -3.74 3.34 3.98
C GLU A 147 -3.63 4.26 5.20
N VAL A 148 -4.33 5.37 5.15
CA VAL A 148 -4.41 6.30 6.29
C VAL A 148 -4.96 5.61 7.53
N TRP A 149 -4.32 5.85 8.68
CA TRP A 149 -4.72 5.24 9.94
C TRP A 149 -4.82 6.27 11.08
N PRO A 150 -5.91 6.31 11.85
CA PRO A 150 -7.15 5.52 11.71
C PRO A 150 -7.83 5.69 10.34
N CYS A 151 -8.56 4.65 9.89
CA CYS A 151 -9.26 4.68 8.60
C CYS A 151 -10.23 5.85 8.50
N GLU A 152 -10.46 6.36 7.27
CA GLU A 152 -11.38 7.48 7.02
C GLU A 152 -12.82 7.19 7.43
N ASP A 153 -13.28 5.96 7.23
CA ASP A 153 -14.56 5.48 7.76
C ASP A 153 -14.31 4.56 8.97
N PRO A 154 -14.67 4.97 10.19
CA PRO A 154 -14.45 4.17 11.38
C PRO A 154 -15.30 2.88 11.44
N ALA A 155 -16.30 2.74 10.57
CA ALA A 155 -17.13 1.55 10.48
C ALA A 155 -16.51 0.45 9.59
N VAL A 156 -15.48 0.79 8.80
CA VAL A 156 -14.84 -0.13 7.85
C VAL A 156 -13.36 -0.26 8.17
N LEU A 157 -12.93 -1.47 8.46
CA LEU A 157 -11.51 -1.76 8.67
C LEU A 157 -10.83 -2.00 7.34
N LEU A 158 -9.74 -1.28 7.08
CA LEU A 158 -8.89 -1.41 5.89
C LEU A 158 -9.64 -1.27 4.54
N PRO A 159 -10.43 -0.18 4.34
CA PRO A 159 -11.21 -0.02 3.11
C PRO A 159 -10.35 0.07 1.85
N VAL A 160 -9.16 0.67 1.93
CA VAL A 160 -8.25 0.78 0.79
C VAL A 160 -7.69 -0.59 0.40
N HIS A 161 -7.27 -1.42 1.36
CA HIS A 161 -6.86 -2.80 1.08
C HIS A 161 -7.99 -3.61 0.43
N MET A 162 -9.23 -3.45 0.89
CA MET A 162 -10.38 -4.14 0.31
C MET A 162 -10.55 -3.79 -1.16
N LEU A 163 -10.52 -2.50 -1.48
CA LEU A 163 -10.69 -2.01 -2.85
C LEU A 163 -9.51 -2.38 -3.74
N HIS A 164 -8.28 -2.22 -3.25
CA HIS A 164 -7.08 -2.55 -4.02
C HIS A 164 -6.96 -4.05 -4.29
N LEU A 165 -6.88 -4.85 -3.23
CA LEU A 165 -6.56 -6.27 -3.36
C LEU A 165 -7.75 -7.06 -3.87
N ARG A 166 -8.93 -6.86 -3.27
CA ARG A 166 -10.08 -7.70 -3.58
C ARG A 166 -10.82 -7.24 -4.83
N ASP A 167 -11.06 -5.95 -5.03
CA ASP A 167 -11.89 -5.46 -6.13
C ASP A 167 -11.07 -5.22 -7.40
N LEU A 168 -9.90 -4.58 -7.30
CA LEU A 168 -9.08 -4.24 -8.45
C LEU A 168 -8.00 -5.26 -8.78
N GLY A 169 -7.59 -6.11 -7.82
CA GLY A 169 -6.44 -6.98 -7.98
C GLY A 169 -5.13 -6.20 -8.12
N LEU A 170 -5.09 -4.98 -7.57
CA LEU A 170 -3.93 -4.11 -7.53
C LEU A 170 -3.12 -4.40 -6.25
N VAL A 171 -1.82 -4.56 -6.38
CA VAL A 171 -0.88 -4.88 -5.30
C VAL A 171 0.10 -3.73 -5.03
#